data_27312c2546dd89961ccd70b6394299b9
#
_entry.id   27312c2546dd89961ccd70b6394299b9
#
_cell.length_a   1.000
_cell.length_b   1.000
_cell.length_c   1.000
_cell.angle_alpha   90.00
_cell.angle_beta   90.00
_cell.angle_gamma   90.00
#
_symmetry.space_group_name_H-M   'P 1'
#
loop_
_entity.id
_entity.type
_entity.pdbx_description
1 polymer ?
#
loop_
_entity_poly.entity_id
_entity_poly.type
_entity_poly.pdbx_seq_one_letter_code
_entity_poly.pdbx_strand_id
1 'polypeptide(L)'
;TGINKAFYQKHARKLSATHFELKSSDSKSGKEGEQLSGLQRMVLKCHVQDELGVYILQIVPDAATARTAEHFLVSTRFKMLTLSLPDNKMEVVTVASRRGQPISGAKVSFYSAYNEENRKLVKTVVTGTGGKAVVEWDKAIRSYVVRKGTDTAMMPQNVYLNRYYERGESRPEEHITLLTDRALYRPGQTVYVKGIAYEQEADKAHVLAGKSYQVRLLDVNRKE
;
A
#
# COMPACT_ATOMS: atom_id res chain seq x y z
N THR A 1 9.64 0.97 -14.73
CA THR A 1 8.25 1.39 -14.49
C THR A 1 7.68 1.88 -15.81
N GLY A 2 7.09 0.94 -16.59
CA GLY A 2 6.94 1.24 -17.97
C GLY A 2 5.50 1.28 -18.38
N ILE A 3 4.89 2.44 -18.42
CA ILE A 3 3.95 2.68 -19.50
C ILE A 3 4.82 2.96 -20.71
N ASN A 4 4.60 2.19 -21.77
CA ASN A 4 5.39 2.31 -22.98
C ASN A 4 5.33 3.75 -23.52
N LYS A 5 6.48 4.42 -23.59
CA LYS A 5 6.58 5.81 -24.07
C LYS A 5 5.95 5.98 -25.45
N ALA A 6 6.07 4.99 -26.33
CA ALA A 6 5.45 4.98 -27.65
C ALA A 6 3.91 5.00 -27.60
N PHE A 7 3.31 4.33 -26.59
CA PHE A 7 1.86 4.29 -26.44
C PHE A 7 1.27 5.65 -26.12
N TYR A 8 1.78 6.34 -25.08
CA TYR A 8 1.21 7.64 -24.72
C TYR A 8 1.61 8.76 -25.69
N GLN A 9 2.77 8.68 -26.34
CA GLN A 9 3.10 9.60 -27.42
C GLN A 9 2.08 9.54 -28.56
N LYS A 10 1.52 8.36 -28.83
CA LYS A 10 0.50 8.16 -29.85
C LYS A 10 -0.91 8.61 -29.40
N HIS A 11 -1.23 8.46 -28.11
CA HIS A 11 -2.60 8.60 -27.60
C HIS A 11 -2.80 9.78 -26.64
N ALA A 12 -1.72 10.37 -26.10
CA ALA A 12 -1.82 11.52 -25.23
C ALA A 12 -1.83 12.83 -26.03
N ARG A 13 -2.63 13.79 -25.57
CA ARG A 13 -2.57 15.17 -26.07
C ARG A 13 -1.93 16.08 -25.04
N LYS A 14 -1.12 17.02 -25.49
CA LYS A 14 -0.54 18.05 -24.62
C LYS A 14 -1.65 19.02 -24.20
N LEU A 15 -1.85 19.16 -22.89
CA LEU A 15 -2.84 20.07 -22.31
C LEU A 15 -2.23 21.45 -22.03
N SER A 16 -1.08 21.45 -21.36
CA SER A 16 -0.37 22.69 -21.01
C SER A 16 1.13 22.43 -20.85
N ALA A 17 1.93 23.48 -20.90
CA ALA A 17 3.32 23.45 -20.48
C ALA A 17 3.66 24.79 -19.83
N THR A 18 4.47 24.73 -18.78
CA THR A 18 4.97 25.90 -18.07
C THR A 18 6.48 25.75 -17.91
N HIS A 19 7.21 26.81 -18.21
CA HIS A 19 8.64 26.90 -17.94
C HIS A 19 8.84 27.51 -16.55
N PHE A 20 9.80 27.00 -15.79
CA PHE A 20 10.18 27.55 -14.50
C PHE A 20 11.68 27.37 -14.27
N GLU A 21 12.28 28.32 -13.58
CA GLU A 21 13.69 28.27 -13.19
C GLU A 21 13.83 27.93 -11.71
N LEU A 22 14.72 26.99 -11.38
CA LEU A 22 15.11 26.69 -10.01
C LEU A 22 16.13 27.75 -9.56
N LYS A 23 15.72 28.63 -8.65
CA LYS A 23 16.63 29.63 -8.07
C LYS A 23 17.36 29.05 -6.87
N SER A 24 18.65 29.30 -6.74
CA SER A 24 19.47 28.84 -5.61
C SER A 24 19.00 29.37 -4.24
N SER A 25 18.21 30.45 -4.23
CA SER A 25 17.61 31.02 -3.02
C SER A 25 16.46 30.20 -2.43
N ASP A 26 15.91 29.24 -3.19
CA ASP A 26 14.82 28.40 -2.71
C ASP A 26 15.30 27.25 -1.78
N SER A 27 16.61 27.18 -1.55
CA SER A 27 17.26 26.26 -0.61
C SER A 27 17.25 26.73 0.87
N LYS A 28 16.53 27.81 1.20
CA LYS A 28 16.43 28.30 2.58
C LYS A 28 15.42 27.51 3.38
N SER A 29 15.87 26.45 4.08
CA SER A 29 15.55 26.19 5.49
C SER A 29 16.32 24.96 5.96
N GLY A 30 17.50 25.16 6.42
CA GLY A 30 18.22 24.28 7.30
C GLY A 30 18.83 25.13 8.37
N LYS A 31 18.65 24.78 9.63
CA LYS A 31 19.46 25.34 10.73
C LYS A 31 20.93 25.12 10.38
N GLU A 32 21.79 26.09 10.70
CA GLU A 32 23.25 25.94 10.55
C GLU A 32 23.70 24.59 11.08
N GLY A 33 24.24 23.73 10.20
CA GLY A 33 24.79 22.42 10.53
C GLY A 33 24.26 21.23 9.71
N GLU A 34 23.12 21.32 9.03
CA GLU A 34 22.67 20.28 8.10
C GLU A 34 23.02 20.65 6.66
N GLN A 35 24.18 20.19 6.18
CA GLN A 35 24.47 20.05 4.76
C GLN A 35 23.54 18.98 4.19
N LEU A 36 22.30 19.32 3.90
CA LEU A 36 21.45 18.54 3.02
C LEU A 36 22.04 18.65 1.61
N SER A 37 22.78 17.64 1.21
CA SER A 37 23.42 17.47 -0.08
C SER A 37 22.46 17.87 -1.23
N GLY A 38 22.52 19.10 -1.73
CA GLY A 38 22.04 19.50 -3.05
C GLY A 38 20.58 19.24 -3.42
N LEU A 39 19.72 18.78 -2.49
CA LEU A 39 18.30 18.52 -2.75
C LEU A 39 17.51 19.82 -2.62
N GLN A 40 16.99 20.29 -3.72
CA GLN A 40 16.07 21.43 -3.76
C GLN A 40 14.62 20.91 -3.81
N ARG A 41 13.76 21.45 -2.96
CA ARG A 41 12.33 21.14 -2.95
C ARG A 41 11.57 22.28 -3.59
N MET A 42 10.78 21.96 -4.60
CA MET A 42 9.88 22.91 -5.24
C MET A 42 8.45 22.37 -5.20
N VAL A 43 7.49 23.26 -4.98
CA VAL A 43 6.06 22.94 -5.03
C VAL A 43 5.49 23.57 -6.29
N LEU A 44 5.08 22.73 -7.23
CA LEU A 44 4.40 23.12 -8.45
C LEU A 44 2.90 22.93 -8.29
N LYS A 45 2.12 23.98 -8.59
CA LYS A 45 0.68 23.87 -8.68
C LYS A 45 0.31 23.54 -10.13
N CYS A 46 -0.14 22.30 -10.35
CA CYS A 46 -0.65 21.86 -11.64
C CYS A 46 -2.17 21.90 -11.62
N HIS A 47 -2.78 22.59 -12.56
CA HIS A 47 -4.22 22.54 -12.75
C HIS A 47 -4.56 21.34 -13.62
N VAL A 48 -5.16 20.34 -13.03
CA VAL A 48 -5.76 19.21 -13.75
C VAL A 48 -7.18 19.62 -14.10
N GLN A 49 -7.54 19.58 -15.37
CA GLN A 49 -8.91 19.87 -15.81
C GLN A 49 -9.87 18.91 -15.11
N ASP A 50 -11.13 19.36 -14.87
CA ASP A 50 -12.16 18.55 -14.18
C ASP A 50 -12.66 17.34 -15.01
N GLU A 51 -11.92 16.95 -16.03
CA GLU A 51 -12.21 15.79 -16.86
C GLU A 51 -11.68 14.51 -16.19
N LEU A 52 -12.45 13.44 -16.33
CA LEU A 52 -12.06 12.10 -15.89
C LEU A 52 -11.02 11.54 -16.85
N GLY A 53 -9.98 10.91 -16.32
CA GLY A 53 -8.96 10.30 -17.16
C GLY A 53 -7.61 10.10 -16.50
N VAL A 54 -6.65 9.69 -17.30
CA VAL A 54 -5.26 9.52 -16.90
C VAL A 54 -4.44 10.68 -17.45
N TYR A 55 -3.73 11.35 -16.58
CA TYR A 55 -2.85 12.46 -16.90
C TYR A 55 -1.40 12.05 -16.69
N ILE A 56 -0.52 12.59 -17.52
CA ILE A 56 0.92 12.41 -17.41
C ILE A 56 1.54 13.77 -17.12
N LEU A 57 2.15 13.90 -15.95
CA LEU A 57 2.99 15.04 -15.62
C LEU A 57 4.42 14.72 -16.02
N GLN A 58 4.98 15.51 -16.90
CA GLN A 58 6.39 15.40 -17.30
C GLN A 58 7.17 16.62 -16.82
N ILE A 59 8.32 16.40 -16.22
CA ILE A 59 9.30 17.43 -15.93
C ILE A 59 10.48 17.18 -16.85
N VAL A 60 10.67 18.08 -17.80
CA VAL A 60 11.74 17.99 -18.81
C VAL A 60 12.80 19.02 -18.46
N PRO A 61 13.99 18.62 -18.05
CA PRO A 61 15.10 19.55 -17.81
C PRO A 61 15.67 20.07 -19.12
N ASP A 62 16.13 21.31 -19.13
CA ASP A 62 16.80 21.91 -20.30
C ASP A 62 18.19 21.33 -20.52
N ALA A 63 18.82 20.81 -19.48
CA ALA A 63 20.15 20.18 -19.59
C ALA A 63 20.05 18.81 -20.26
N ALA A 64 20.79 18.60 -21.33
CA ALA A 64 20.81 17.36 -22.11
C ALA A 64 21.27 16.12 -21.30
N THR A 65 22.00 16.32 -20.22
CA THR A 65 22.49 15.27 -19.32
C THR A 65 21.48 14.84 -18.24
N ALA A 66 20.42 15.63 -18.03
CA ALA A 66 19.43 15.34 -17.00
C ALA A 66 18.28 14.48 -17.55
N ARG A 67 17.71 13.64 -16.71
CA ARG A 67 16.63 12.75 -17.09
C ARG A 67 15.26 13.40 -16.91
N THR A 68 14.38 13.22 -17.89
CA THR A 68 12.96 13.54 -17.74
C THR A 68 12.34 12.73 -16.63
N ALA A 69 11.62 13.40 -15.74
CA ALA A 69 10.79 12.74 -14.73
C ALA A 69 9.33 12.70 -15.19
N GLU A 70 8.66 11.60 -14.95
CA GLU A 70 7.27 11.39 -15.33
C GLU A 70 6.47 10.88 -14.12
N HIS A 71 5.28 11.42 -13.95
CA HIS A 71 4.34 10.95 -12.93
C HIS A 71 2.93 10.84 -13.53
N PHE A 72 2.24 9.74 -13.17
CA PHE A 72 0.89 9.50 -13.62
C PHE A 72 -0.11 9.94 -12.56
N LEU A 73 -1.13 10.68 -12.98
CA LEU A 73 -2.24 11.12 -12.16
C LEU A 73 -3.52 10.55 -12.74
N VAL A 74 -4.38 10.02 -11.90
CA VAL A 74 -5.69 9.49 -12.31
C VAL A 74 -6.78 10.36 -11.70
N SER A 75 -7.56 11.03 -12.57
CA SER A 75 -8.78 11.73 -12.18
C SER A 75 -9.96 10.80 -12.31
N THR A 76 -10.57 10.44 -11.17
CA THR A 76 -11.71 9.53 -11.09
C THR A 76 -12.64 9.92 -9.95
N ARG A 77 -13.94 9.63 -10.09
CA ARG A 77 -14.96 9.88 -9.07
C ARG A 77 -15.07 8.76 -8.03
N PHE A 78 -14.34 7.68 -8.21
CA PHE A 78 -14.36 6.55 -7.27
C PHE A 78 -12.96 6.04 -6.92
N LYS A 79 -12.89 5.32 -5.82
CA LYS A 79 -11.71 4.60 -5.36
C LYS A 79 -12.04 3.13 -5.23
N MET A 80 -11.05 2.29 -5.42
CA MET A 80 -11.13 0.88 -5.10
C MET A 80 -10.19 0.55 -3.93
N LEU A 81 -10.70 -0.23 -3.01
CA LEU A 81 -9.97 -0.83 -1.91
C LEU A 81 -9.95 -2.34 -2.13
N THR A 82 -8.90 -2.99 -1.67
CA THR A 82 -8.78 -4.45 -1.67
C THR A 82 -8.53 -4.94 -0.24
N LEU A 83 -9.23 -5.99 0.13
CA LEU A 83 -9.11 -6.65 1.42
C LEU A 83 -8.78 -8.11 1.17
N SER A 84 -7.74 -8.61 1.81
CA SER A 84 -7.45 -10.05 1.79
C SER A 84 -8.44 -10.77 2.70
N LEU A 85 -9.03 -11.83 2.20
CA LEU A 85 -9.94 -12.71 2.95
C LEU A 85 -9.27 -14.08 3.16
N PRO A 86 -9.75 -14.89 4.13
CA PRO A 86 -9.39 -16.28 4.22
C PRO A 86 -9.66 -17.06 2.93
N ASP A 87 -9.16 -18.28 2.83
CA ASP A 87 -9.36 -19.19 1.70
C ASP A 87 -8.91 -18.63 0.36
N ASN A 88 -7.79 -17.93 0.36
CA ASN A 88 -7.18 -17.37 -0.85
C ASN A 88 -8.15 -16.47 -1.66
N LYS A 89 -9.00 -15.72 -0.97
CA LYS A 89 -9.98 -14.79 -1.54
C LYS A 89 -9.57 -13.33 -1.32
N MET A 90 -10.09 -12.48 -2.16
CA MET A 90 -9.94 -11.04 -2.06
C MET A 90 -11.31 -10.38 -2.21
N GLU A 91 -11.65 -9.50 -1.31
CA GLU A 91 -12.80 -8.60 -1.48
C GLU A 91 -12.31 -7.30 -2.15
N VAL A 92 -13.00 -6.88 -3.19
CA VAL A 92 -12.85 -5.55 -3.78
C VAL A 92 -14.02 -4.69 -3.37
N VAL A 93 -13.74 -3.47 -2.96
CA VAL A 93 -14.75 -2.50 -2.53
C VAL A 93 -14.59 -1.23 -3.34
N THR A 94 -15.63 -0.81 -4.05
CA THR A 94 -15.63 0.45 -4.79
C THR A 94 -16.48 1.50 -4.08
N VAL A 95 -15.91 2.67 -3.87
CA VAL A 95 -16.56 3.78 -3.15
C VAL A 95 -16.38 5.11 -3.86
N ALA A 96 -17.32 6.00 -3.72
CA ALA A 96 -17.22 7.37 -4.22
C ALA A 96 -16.08 8.12 -3.53
N SER A 97 -15.24 8.81 -4.33
CA SER A 97 -14.01 9.46 -3.86
C SER A 97 -14.25 10.53 -2.79
N ARG A 98 -15.38 11.25 -2.86
CA ARG A 98 -15.67 12.38 -1.97
C ARG A 98 -16.39 11.97 -0.67
N ARG A 99 -17.32 11.02 -0.75
CA ARG A 99 -18.24 10.70 0.36
C ARG A 99 -18.12 9.27 0.87
N GLY A 100 -17.32 8.42 0.23
CA GLY A 100 -17.14 7.02 0.62
C GLY A 100 -18.38 6.14 0.39
N GLN A 101 -19.40 6.63 -0.31
CA GLN A 101 -20.60 5.86 -0.60
C GLN A 101 -20.26 4.67 -1.52
N PRO A 102 -20.85 3.50 -1.28
CA PRO A 102 -20.59 2.33 -2.10
C PRO A 102 -21.08 2.52 -3.54
N ILE A 103 -20.31 2.02 -4.50
CA ILE A 103 -20.65 2.06 -5.92
C ILE A 103 -20.91 0.65 -6.42
N SER A 104 -22.17 0.33 -6.69
CA SER A 104 -22.55 -0.94 -7.29
C SER A 104 -22.39 -0.93 -8.81
N GLY A 105 -22.25 -2.11 -9.41
CA GLY A 105 -22.16 -2.27 -10.87
C GLY A 105 -20.84 -1.72 -11.47
N ALA A 106 -19.81 -1.53 -10.68
CA ALA A 106 -18.49 -1.23 -11.19
C ALA A 106 -17.83 -2.53 -11.69
N LYS A 107 -17.33 -2.50 -12.93
CA LYS A 107 -16.64 -3.63 -13.56
C LYS A 107 -15.15 -3.58 -13.19
N VAL A 108 -14.69 -4.58 -12.45
CA VAL A 108 -13.28 -4.74 -12.07
C VAL A 108 -12.65 -5.83 -12.91
N SER A 109 -11.66 -5.46 -13.71
CA SER A 109 -10.93 -6.37 -14.59
C SER A 109 -9.51 -6.55 -14.09
N PHE A 110 -9.09 -7.76 -13.84
CA PHE A 110 -7.76 -8.16 -13.37
C PHE A 110 -6.90 -8.65 -14.52
N TYR A 111 -5.63 -8.31 -14.49
CA TYR A 111 -4.70 -8.59 -15.56
C TYR A 111 -3.38 -9.19 -15.06
N SER A 112 -2.72 -9.98 -15.93
CA SER A 112 -1.48 -10.70 -15.64
C SER A 112 -0.21 -9.85 -15.72
N ALA A 113 -0.28 -8.65 -16.24
CA ALA A 113 0.84 -7.74 -16.36
C ALA A 113 0.39 -6.28 -16.18
N TYR A 114 1.36 -5.39 -16.00
CA TYR A 114 1.13 -3.95 -15.85
C TYR A 114 1.18 -3.21 -17.18
N ASN A 115 2.07 -3.64 -18.08
CA ASN A 115 2.22 -3.08 -19.41
C ASN A 115 1.16 -3.64 -20.37
N GLU A 116 0.69 -2.81 -21.27
CA GLU A 116 -0.38 -3.20 -22.21
C GLU A 116 0.02 -4.28 -23.19
N GLU A 117 1.28 -4.34 -23.60
CA GLU A 117 1.78 -5.29 -24.60
C GLU A 117 1.66 -6.76 -24.16
N ASN A 118 1.87 -7.02 -22.87
CA ASN A 118 1.85 -8.38 -22.31
C ASN A 118 0.64 -8.63 -21.40
N ARG A 119 -0.29 -7.68 -21.36
CA ARG A 119 -1.43 -7.72 -20.45
C ARG A 119 -2.54 -8.64 -20.96
N LYS A 120 -2.72 -9.76 -20.28
CA LYS A 120 -3.84 -10.67 -20.54
C LYS A 120 -4.90 -10.49 -19.43
N LEU A 121 -6.16 -10.49 -19.82
CA LEU A 121 -7.27 -10.51 -18.88
C LEU A 121 -7.28 -11.86 -18.14
N VAL A 122 -7.19 -11.81 -16.83
CA VAL A 122 -7.27 -13.00 -15.96
C VAL A 122 -8.71 -13.25 -15.52
N LYS A 123 -9.35 -12.22 -14.97
CA LYS A 123 -10.72 -12.32 -14.43
C LYS A 123 -11.41 -10.96 -14.45
N THR A 124 -12.73 -11.00 -14.48
CA THR A 124 -13.58 -9.81 -14.33
C THR A 124 -14.65 -10.10 -13.30
N VAL A 125 -14.91 -9.15 -12.41
CA VAL A 125 -16.02 -9.17 -11.46
C VAL A 125 -16.79 -7.85 -11.53
N VAL A 126 -18.04 -7.87 -11.10
CA VAL A 126 -18.88 -6.68 -11.02
C VAL A 126 -19.30 -6.50 -9.57
N THR A 127 -19.16 -5.30 -9.03
CA THR A 127 -19.55 -5.01 -7.65
C THR A 127 -21.05 -5.00 -7.48
N GLY A 128 -21.52 -5.67 -6.43
CA GLY A 128 -22.95 -5.73 -6.04
C GLY A 128 -23.41 -4.50 -5.25
N THR A 129 -24.60 -4.62 -4.66
CA THR A 129 -25.16 -3.67 -3.69
C THR A 129 -24.17 -3.43 -2.58
N GLY A 130 -23.75 -2.41 -2.15
CA GLY A 130 -22.66 -2.19 -1.17
C GLY A 130 -21.28 -2.01 -1.80
N GLY A 131 -21.20 -2.00 -3.13
CA GLY A 131 -19.94 -1.73 -3.84
C GLY A 131 -18.90 -2.84 -3.72
N LYS A 132 -19.29 -4.06 -3.35
CA LYS A 132 -18.42 -5.16 -3.02
C LYS A 132 -18.50 -6.29 -4.05
N ALA A 133 -17.36 -6.96 -4.27
CA ALA A 133 -17.27 -8.23 -4.97
C ALA A 133 -16.14 -9.06 -4.37
N VAL A 134 -16.37 -10.36 -4.27
CA VAL A 134 -15.33 -11.32 -3.83
C VAL A 134 -14.78 -12.03 -5.05
N VAL A 135 -13.47 -12.16 -5.09
CA VAL A 135 -12.75 -12.85 -6.15
C VAL A 135 -11.79 -13.84 -5.52
N GLU A 136 -11.74 -15.06 -6.06
CA GLU A 136 -10.67 -15.99 -5.76
C GLU A 136 -9.37 -15.41 -6.27
N TRP A 137 -8.35 -15.43 -5.45
CA TRP A 137 -7.05 -14.91 -5.80
C TRP A 137 -6.37 -15.83 -6.81
N ASP A 138 -5.93 -15.27 -7.91
CA ASP A 138 -5.06 -15.93 -8.88
C ASP A 138 -3.66 -15.29 -8.82
N LYS A 139 -2.65 -16.11 -8.60
CA LYS A 139 -1.25 -15.67 -8.57
C LYS A 139 -0.77 -15.04 -9.88
N ALA A 140 -1.51 -15.20 -10.97
CA ALA A 140 -1.24 -14.49 -12.21
C ALA A 140 -1.65 -13.01 -12.17
N ILE A 141 -2.52 -12.59 -11.24
CA ILE A 141 -2.97 -11.19 -11.15
C ILE A 141 -1.79 -10.27 -10.76
N ARG A 142 -1.60 -9.21 -11.55
CA ARG A 142 -0.58 -8.17 -11.33
C ARG A 142 -1.13 -6.77 -11.31
N SER A 143 -2.24 -6.53 -11.99
CA SER A 143 -2.88 -5.22 -12.07
C SER A 143 -4.39 -5.33 -12.21
N TYR A 144 -5.08 -4.21 -12.00
CA TYR A 144 -6.52 -4.14 -12.26
C TYR A 144 -6.93 -2.80 -12.84
N VAL A 145 -8.09 -2.81 -13.49
CA VAL A 145 -8.78 -1.62 -14.00
C VAL A 145 -10.23 -1.69 -13.56
N VAL A 146 -10.72 -0.60 -12.99
CA VAL A 146 -12.12 -0.44 -12.58
C VAL A 146 -12.82 0.51 -13.53
N ARG A 147 -14.00 0.14 -14.03
CA ARG A 147 -14.80 0.99 -14.89
C ARG A 147 -16.24 1.09 -14.39
N LYS A 148 -16.78 2.31 -14.44
CA LYS A 148 -18.19 2.58 -14.22
C LYS A 148 -18.66 3.69 -15.17
N GLY A 149 -19.49 3.31 -16.17
CA GLY A 149 -19.81 4.22 -17.26
C GLY A 149 -18.55 4.64 -18.02
N THR A 150 -18.35 5.95 -18.19
CA THR A 150 -17.18 6.55 -18.82
C THR A 150 -15.98 6.70 -17.87
N ASP A 151 -16.18 6.53 -16.55
CA ASP A 151 -15.15 6.69 -15.56
C ASP A 151 -14.28 5.44 -15.44
N THR A 152 -12.99 5.63 -15.41
CA THR A 152 -12.01 4.55 -15.30
C THR A 152 -11.00 4.89 -14.21
N ALA A 153 -10.87 4.01 -13.24
CA ALA A 153 -9.78 4.03 -12.28
C ALA A 153 -8.81 2.89 -12.61
N MET A 154 -7.54 3.21 -12.72
CA MET A 154 -6.48 2.22 -12.90
C MET A 154 -5.38 2.52 -11.91
N MET A 155 -4.69 1.49 -11.45
CA MET A 155 -3.48 1.68 -10.66
C MET A 155 -2.30 1.79 -11.63
N PRO A 156 -1.66 2.96 -11.71
CA PRO A 156 -0.49 3.15 -12.58
C PRO A 156 0.79 2.49 -12.03
N GLN A 157 0.72 1.91 -10.84
CA GLN A 157 1.84 1.27 -10.16
C GLN A 157 1.48 -0.15 -9.73
N ASN A 158 2.51 -0.95 -9.48
CA ASN A 158 2.40 -2.33 -9.00
C ASN A 158 1.44 -2.45 -7.82
N VAL A 159 0.37 -3.17 -7.99
CA VAL A 159 -0.44 -3.61 -6.87
C VAL A 159 0.35 -4.71 -6.16
N TYR A 160 1.08 -4.32 -5.13
CA TYR A 160 1.46 -5.28 -4.11
C TYR A 160 0.18 -5.58 -3.34
N LEU A 161 -0.57 -6.54 -3.82
CA LEU A 161 -1.54 -7.18 -2.96
C LEU A 161 -0.70 -7.86 -1.89
N ASN A 162 -0.76 -7.33 -0.67
CA ASN A 162 -0.23 -8.02 0.48
C ASN A 162 -0.89 -9.39 0.43
N ARG A 163 -0.16 -10.35 -0.09
CA ARG A 163 -0.54 -11.74 0.10
C ARG A 163 -0.62 -11.88 1.61
N TYR A 164 -1.75 -12.29 2.11
CA TYR A 164 -1.70 -13.14 3.25
C TYR A 164 -0.73 -14.22 2.80
N TYR A 165 0.49 -14.18 3.33
CA TYR A 165 1.34 -15.34 3.22
C TYR A 165 0.47 -16.43 3.81
N GLU A 166 0.05 -17.40 2.99
CA GLU A 166 -0.23 -18.70 3.53
C GLU A 166 0.99 -18.97 4.40
N ARG A 167 0.84 -18.79 5.71
CA ARG A 167 1.79 -19.34 6.64
C ARG A 167 1.85 -20.77 6.20
N GLY A 168 2.98 -21.18 5.62
CA GLY A 168 3.20 -22.56 5.26
C GLY A 168 2.80 -23.36 6.48
N GLU A 169 2.20 -24.51 6.30
CA GLU A 169 1.55 -25.35 7.31
C GLU A 169 1.86 -24.87 8.72
N SER A 170 0.89 -24.20 9.35
CA SER A 170 1.08 -23.53 10.63
C SER A 170 1.53 -24.62 11.60
N ARG A 171 2.82 -24.65 11.87
CA ARG A 171 3.33 -25.54 12.90
C ARG A 171 2.89 -24.97 14.23
N PRO A 172 2.41 -25.81 15.15
CA PRO A 172 2.09 -25.35 16.48
C PRO A 172 3.34 -24.71 17.12
N GLU A 173 3.21 -23.47 17.53
CA GLU A 173 4.26 -22.72 18.22
C GLU A 173 3.86 -22.48 19.67
N GLU A 174 4.77 -22.80 20.60
CA GLU A 174 4.57 -22.50 22.01
C GLU A 174 4.91 -21.05 22.31
N HIS A 175 4.01 -20.37 22.98
CA HIS A 175 4.14 -18.98 23.41
C HIS A 175 3.94 -18.86 24.93
N ILE A 176 4.63 -17.91 25.55
CA ILE A 176 4.43 -17.53 26.93
C ILE A 176 4.19 -16.03 27.01
N THR A 177 3.07 -15.64 27.57
CA THR A 177 2.79 -14.25 27.93
C THR A 177 3.03 -14.06 29.40
N LEU A 178 3.92 -13.13 29.77
CA LEU A 178 4.20 -12.75 31.15
C LEU A 178 3.47 -11.46 31.49
N LEU A 179 2.79 -11.46 32.62
CA LEU A 179 2.07 -10.32 33.17
C LEU A 179 2.62 -10.02 34.54
N THR A 180 2.83 -8.76 34.86
CA THR A 180 3.20 -8.29 36.19
C THR A 180 2.05 -7.54 36.83
N ASP A 181 1.99 -7.52 38.16
CA ASP A 181 0.93 -6.81 38.89
C ASP A 181 1.04 -5.27 38.75
N ARG A 182 2.21 -4.75 38.38
CA ARG A 182 2.49 -3.31 38.19
C ARG A 182 3.44 -3.09 37.02
N ALA A 183 3.39 -1.89 36.48
CA ALA A 183 4.33 -1.46 35.42
C ALA A 183 5.64 -0.88 35.98
N LEU A 184 5.65 -0.42 37.24
CA LEU A 184 6.80 0.21 37.89
C LEU A 184 6.95 -0.30 39.32
N TYR A 185 8.18 -0.59 39.72
CA TYR A 185 8.55 -1.05 41.06
C TYR A 185 9.66 -0.17 41.62
N ARG A 186 9.65 0.00 42.94
CA ARG A 186 10.75 0.59 43.69
C ARG A 186 11.73 -0.52 44.13
N PRO A 187 13.01 -0.19 44.34
CA PRO A 187 13.94 -1.14 44.90
C PRO A 187 13.43 -1.79 46.19
N GLY A 188 13.58 -3.10 46.30
CA GLY A 188 13.11 -3.88 47.46
C GLY A 188 11.63 -4.30 47.44
N GLN A 189 10.86 -3.92 46.41
CA GLN A 189 9.48 -4.41 46.28
C GLN A 189 9.42 -5.79 45.64
N THR A 190 8.48 -6.61 46.09
CA THR A 190 8.18 -7.90 45.48
C THR A 190 7.45 -7.72 44.15
N VAL A 191 7.93 -8.40 43.12
CA VAL A 191 7.29 -8.46 41.80
C VAL A 191 6.45 -9.74 41.70
N TYR A 192 5.15 -9.61 41.50
CA TYR A 192 4.28 -10.73 41.23
C TYR A 192 4.17 -10.92 39.73
N VAL A 193 4.50 -12.13 39.26
CA VAL A 193 4.48 -12.48 37.84
C VAL A 193 3.50 -13.61 37.59
N LYS A 194 2.63 -13.42 36.59
CA LYS A 194 1.75 -14.47 36.06
C LYS A 194 2.17 -14.83 34.65
N GLY A 195 2.46 -16.10 34.41
CA GLY A 195 2.72 -16.64 33.07
C GLY A 195 1.50 -17.37 32.52
N ILE A 196 1.18 -17.12 31.25
CA ILE A 196 0.20 -17.91 30.50
C ILE A 196 0.94 -18.54 29.34
N ALA A 197 1.12 -19.86 29.40
CA ALA A 197 1.69 -20.63 28.32
C ALA A 197 0.58 -21.19 27.43
N TYR A 198 0.73 -21.03 26.13
CA TYR A 198 -0.23 -21.52 25.16
C TYR A 198 0.47 -21.95 23.87
N GLU A 199 -0.14 -22.88 23.18
CA GLU A 199 0.24 -23.31 21.85
C GLU A 199 -0.70 -22.60 20.85
N GLN A 200 -0.13 -22.00 19.84
CA GLN A 200 -0.88 -21.35 18.76
C GLN A 200 -0.65 -22.10 17.45
N GLU A 201 -1.73 -22.53 16.84
CA GLU A 201 -1.76 -23.11 15.51
C GLU A 201 -2.78 -22.36 14.65
N ALA A 202 -2.31 -21.66 13.62
CA ALA A 202 -3.12 -20.74 12.81
C ALA A 202 -3.88 -19.72 13.70
N ASP A 203 -5.22 -19.76 13.68
CA ASP A 203 -6.07 -18.85 14.44
C ASP A 203 -6.57 -19.44 15.77
N LYS A 204 -6.08 -20.62 16.16
CA LYS A 204 -6.48 -21.31 17.38
C LYS A 204 -5.36 -21.26 18.41
N ALA A 205 -5.71 -20.96 19.64
CA ALA A 205 -4.78 -21.01 20.76
C ALA A 205 -5.32 -21.95 21.86
N HIS A 206 -4.45 -22.81 22.39
CA HIS A 206 -4.76 -23.74 23.47
C HIS A 206 -3.82 -23.51 24.65
N VAL A 207 -4.37 -23.29 25.83
CA VAL A 207 -3.56 -23.13 27.04
C VAL A 207 -2.86 -24.45 27.38
N LEU A 208 -1.56 -24.36 27.60
CA LEU A 208 -0.74 -25.49 28.00
C LEU A 208 -0.76 -25.62 29.53
N ALA A 209 -1.38 -26.69 30.02
CA ALA A 209 -1.41 -27.02 31.44
C ALA A 209 -0.32 -28.03 31.80
N GLY A 210 0.18 -27.98 33.04
CA GLY A 210 1.11 -28.95 33.59
C GLY A 210 2.56 -28.86 33.08
N LYS A 211 2.92 -27.86 32.32
CA LYS A 211 4.31 -27.58 31.89
C LYS A 211 5.03 -26.68 32.90
N SER A 212 6.33 -26.89 33.08
CA SER A 212 7.20 -26.07 33.92
C SER A 212 8.08 -25.17 33.06
N TYR A 213 8.19 -23.91 33.44
CA TYR A 213 9.00 -22.91 32.75
C TYR A 213 9.90 -22.19 33.73
N GLN A 214 11.11 -21.88 33.32
CA GLN A 214 12.03 -21.06 34.10
C GLN A 214 11.84 -19.60 33.74
N VAL A 215 11.55 -18.77 34.73
CA VAL A 215 11.47 -17.29 34.57
C VAL A 215 12.71 -16.67 35.19
N ARG A 216 13.37 -15.76 34.47
CA ARG A 216 14.53 -15.02 34.95
C ARG A 216 14.24 -13.54 34.92
N LEU A 217 14.66 -12.85 35.95
CA LEU A 217 14.67 -11.39 35.98
C LEU A 217 16.07 -10.92 35.61
N LEU A 218 16.17 -10.16 34.54
CA LEU A 218 17.43 -9.65 34.01
C LEU A 218 17.42 -8.12 34.08
N ASP A 219 18.59 -7.54 34.31
CA ASP A 219 18.80 -6.09 34.19
C ASP A 219 18.84 -5.66 32.71
N VAL A 220 19.01 -4.35 32.47
CA VAL A 220 19.14 -3.77 31.12
C VAL A 220 20.32 -4.33 30.31
N ASN A 221 21.33 -4.87 30.99
CA ASN A 221 22.51 -5.51 30.41
C ASN A 221 22.37 -7.03 30.27
N ARG A 222 21.18 -7.59 30.53
CA ARG A 222 20.86 -9.04 30.53
C ARG A 222 21.66 -9.84 31.57
N LYS A 223 22.00 -9.23 32.67
CA LYS A 223 22.59 -9.92 33.85
C LYS A 223 21.47 -10.27 34.84
N GLU A 224 21.56 -11.48 35.43
CA GLU A 224 20.72 -11.92 36.55
C GLU A 224 21.06 -11.16 37.83
#